data_307de95ce18b7773a89e1b5fdbc37f99
#
_entry.id   307de95ce18b7773a89e1b5fdbc37f99
#
_cell.length_a   1.000
_cell.length_b   1.000
_cell.length_c   1.000
_cell.angle_alpha   90.00
_cell.angle_beta   90.00
_cell.angle_gamma   90.00
#
_symmetry.space_group_name_H-M   'P 1'
#
loop_
_entity.id
_entity.type
_entity.pdbx_description
1 polymer ?
#
loop_
_entity_poly.entity_id
_entity_poly.type
_entity_poly.pdbx_seq_one_letter_code
_entity_poly.pdbx_strand_id
1 'polypeptide(L)'
;MTVNRRTVIKGALAAGVATQVFKVPAAPAQTGPIRVGFLTVKTGPLASGGLQMEQGLTVLFKERNNMLAGRPVELHTADTAGNPAQARTKTQELVERLNVAVLIGPLAAFEALAIDDYVRSSRTPILSVAGAEDMTQRKPNPWFVRASCTSAQPSHPLGEYAAKDLGYKRAAVIADDFAFGHENVAGFQRVFEDNGGKVVQKLFTPLNAPDYGSYISQLKPNLDAVYTGHAGSNGFKFIRQLREYGNKVQILGGFTPVDESLLQQMGDDALGAMTGNWYSAELDYPINRKFVEAIRRDYKTDPGVYAAETYVSAEVLEHALKTINGKVEDKDAFMKALREAKVPNTLRGPVRFDEFGNVVGNIYIRKVEKKDGRYVNAVVKTYPDVSQFWTYKQDEFLKNPVYSRDYPPAKNLEQ
;
A
#
# COMPACT_ATOMS: atom_id res chain seq x y z
N MET A 1 54.27 49.64 -74.91
CA MET A 1 53.19 49.73 -75.96
C MET A 1 51.94 49.08 -75.43
N THR A 2 50.91 49.89 -75.33
CA THR A 2 49.48 49.65 -75.53
C THR A 2 48.78 48.52 -74.72
N VAL A 3 48.03 48.93 -73.78
CA VAL A 3 46.54 49.15 -73.79
C VAL A 3 45.73 47.87 -74.11
N ASN A 4 44.86 47.37 -73.32
CA ASN A 4 43.46 47.82 -73.28
C ASN A 4 42.53 46.89 -72.40
N ARG A 5 41.67 47.51 -71.65
CA ARG A 5 40.22 47.38 -71.50
C ARG A 5 39.56 46.13 -70.91
N ARG A 6 38.99 46.39 -69.76
CA ARG A 6 37.58 46.19 -69.37
C ARG A 6 36.90 44.88 -69.78
N THR A 7 36.47 44.14 -68.83
CA THR A 7 35.10 43.56 -68.79
C THR A 7 34.59 43.43 -67.36
N VAL A 8 33.45 44.05 -67.11
CA VAL A 8 32.64 44.00 -65.88
C VAL A 8 31.87 42.70 -65.89
N ILE A 9 32.02 41.89 -64.88
CA ILE A 9 31.08 40.80 -64.63
C ILE A 9 30.51 41.00 -63.22
N LYS A 10 29.17 41.09 -63.16
CA LYS A 10 28.34 41.18 -62.03
C LYS A 10 28.45 39.88 -61.20
N GLY A 11 28.96 39.92 -60.01
CA GLY A 11 28.95 38.83 -59.06
C GLY A 11 27.83 39.06 -58.06
N ALA A 12 26.85 38.18 -58.00
CA ALA A 12 25.80 38.17 -57.01
C ALA A 12 26.36 37.78 -55.63
N LEU A 13 26.15 38.62 -54.65
CA LEU A 13 26.41 38.28 -53.25
C LEU A 13 25.40 37.21 -52.81
N ALA A 14 25.84 35.97 -52.62
CA ALA A 14 25.14 34.96 -51.85
C ALA A 14 25.49 35.15 -50.38
N ALA A 15 24.60 35.75 -49.60
CA ALA A 15 24.71 35.81 -48.16
C ALA A 15 24.42 34.40 -47.60
N GLY A 16 25.47 33.66 -47.26
CA GLY A 16 25.37 32.41 -46.50
C GLY A 16 24.97 32.70 -45.07
N VAL A 17 23.76 32.42 -44.71
CA VAL A 17 23.33 32.37 -43.29
C VAL A 17 23.96 31.14 -42.67
N ALA A 18 25.06 31.35 -41.96
CA ALA A 18 25.63 30.30 -41.08
C ALA A 18 24.73 30.12 -39.88
N THR A 19 23.87 29.09 -39.94
CA THR A 19 23.14 28.62 -38.77
C THR A 19 24.12 28.05 -37.77
N GLN A 20 24.51 28.84 -36.79
CA GLN A 20 25.20 28.32 -35.62
C GLN A 20 24.28 27.46 -34.83
N VAL A 21 24.39 26.13 -34.98
CA VAL A 21 23.78 25.15 -34.08
C VAL A 21 24.49 25.28 -32.75
N PHE A 22 23.90 26.03 -31.83
CA PHE A 22 24.32 25.98 -30.42
C PHE A 22 24.04 24.56 -29.92
N LYS A 23 25.10 23.75 -29.82
CA LYS A 23 25.06 22.52 -29.01
C LYS A 23 24.83 22.97 -27.59
N VAL A 24 23.57 22.88 -27.12
CA VAL A 24 23.29 22.95 -25.69
C VAL A 24 24.11 21.83 -25.04
N PRO A 25 25.00 22.13 -24.12
CA PRO A 25 25.74 21.07 -23.45
C PRO A 25 24.72 20.19 -22.76
N ALA A 26 24.68 18.91 -23.10
CA ALA A 26 23.90 17.94 -22.37
C ALA A 26 24.34 18.03 -20.92
N ALA A 27 23.39 18.32 -20.02
CA ALA A 27 23.66 18.27 -18.59
C ALA A 27 24.34 16.92 -18.30
N PRO A 28 25.42 16.90 -17.50
CA PRO A 28 26.13 15.65 -17.22
C PRO A 28 25.12 14.64 -16.73
N ALA A 29 25.01 13.49 -17.40
CA ALA A 29 24.17 12.41 -16.99
C ALA A 29 24.56 12.05 -15.54
N GLN A 30 23.58 12.05 -14.63
CA GLN A 30 23.84 11.65 -13.25
C GLN A 30 24.33 10.19 -13.29
N THR A 31 25.57 9.97 -12.93
CA THR A 31 26.29 8.73 -13.24
C THR A 31 26.21 7.67 -12.17
N GLY A 32 25.61 7.97 -11.00
CA GLY A 32 25.52 7.02 -9.89
C GLY A 32 24.17 6.29 -9.83
N PRO A 33 24.13 5.11 -9.16
CA PRO A 33 22.87 4.38 -8.94
C PRO A 33 21.94 5.14 -8.01
N ILE A 34 20.63 4.92 -8.18
CA ILE A 34 19.63 5.32 -7.19
C ILE A 34 19.62 4.24 -6.11
N ARG A 35 20.07 4.59 -4.91
CA ARG A 35 20.06 3.68 -3.76
C ARG A 35 18.70 3.71 -3.08
N VAL A 36 18.05 2.57 -3.05
CA VAL A 36 16.74 2.36 -2.43
C VAL A 36 16.94 1.53 -1.17
N GLY A 37 16.57 2.08 -0.03
CA GLY A 37 16.52 1.35 1.23
C GLY A 37 15.20 0.60 1.36
N PHE A 38 15.25 -0.68 1.67
CA PHE A 38 14.05 -1.51 1.81
C PHE A 38 13.96 -2.10 3.21
N LEU A 39 12.94 -1.64 3.97
CA LEU A 39 12.62 -2.13 5.31
C LEU A 39 11.55 -3.21 5.20
N THR A 40 11.86 -4.43 5.59
CA THR A 40 10.93 -5.56 5.52
C THR A 40 11.02 -6.43 6.77
N VAL A 41 10.11 -7.39 6.92
CA VAL A 41 10.08 -8.36 8.03
C VAL A 41 10.30 -9.75 7.48
N LYS A 42 11.38 -10.44 7.91
CA LYS A 42 11.71 -11.78 7.43
C LYS A 42 11.45 -12.88 8.47
N THR A 43 11.12 -12.51 9.70
CA THR A 43 10.89 -13.44 10.82
C THR A 43 9.65 -13.08 11.61
N GLY A 44 9.07 -14.05 12.34
CA GLY A 44 7.91 -13.85 13.21
C GLY A 44 6.56 -13.81 12.48
N PRO A 45 5.49 -13.38 13.16
CA PRO A 45 4.11 -13.44 12.64
C PRO A 45 3.87 -12.66 11.34
N LEU A 46 4.67 -11.63 11.07
CA LEU A 46 4.55 -10.77 9.90
C LEU A 46 5.47 -11.18 8.73
N ALA A 47 6.26 -12.24 8.88
CA ALA A 47 7.25 -12.65 7.89
C ALA A 47 6.64 -12.96 6.50
N SER A 48 5.44 -13.55 6.47
CA SER A 48 4.76 -13.84 5.19
C SER A 48 4.50 -12.56 4.38
N GLY A 49 4.11 -11.48 5.04
CA GLY A 49 3.94 -10.17 4.41
C GLY A 49 5.27 -9.58 3.91
N GLY A 50 6.30 -9.64 4.75
CA GLY A 50 7.62 -9.12 4.39
C GLY A 50 8.28 -9.84 3.22
N LEU A 51 8.09 -11.15 3.11
CA LEU A 51 8.54 -11.93 1.95
C LEU A 51 7.79 -11.54 0.67
N GLN A 52 6.48 -11.32 0.76
CA GLN A 52 5.70 -10.82 -0.36
C GLN A 52 6.15 -9.42 -0.81
N MET A 53 6.46 -8.52 0.13
CA MET A 53 7.01 -7.19 -0.19
C MET A 53 8.29 -7.31 -1.05
N GLU A 54 9.19 -8.22 -0.69
CA GLU A 54 10.41 -8.49 -1.46
C GLU A 54 10.10 -9.02 -2.87
N GLN A 55 9.10 -9.91 -3.00
CA GLN A 55 8.65 -10.42 -4.28
C GLN A 55 8.14 -9.31 -5.20
N GLY A 56 7.28 -8.43 -4.70
CA GLY A 56 6.72 -7.32 -5.47
C GLY A 56 7.78 -6.37 -6.02
N LEU A 57 8.73 -5.94 -5.18
CA LEU A 57 9.86 -5.10 -5.60
C LEU A 57 10.76 -5.80 -6.61
N THR A 58 11.08 -7.08 -6.37
CA THR A 58 11.96 -7.86 -7.23
C THR A 58 11.36 -8.02 -8.63
N VAL A 59 10.06 -8.28 -8.73
CA VAL A 59 9.38 -8.39 -10.03
C VAL A 59 9.46 -7.07 -10.78
N LEU A 60 9.13 -5.93 -10.17
CA LEU A 60 9.19 -4.65 -10.86
C LEU A 60 10.61 -4.30 -11.31
N PHE A 61 11.58 -4.40 -10.43
CA PHE A 61 12.96 -4.04 -10.78
C PHE A 61 13.53 -4.95 -11.88
N LYS A 62 13.20 -6.27 -11.85
CA LYS A 62 13.55 -7.20 -12.91
C LYS A 62 12.90 -6.82 -14.26
N GLU A 63 11.62 -6.45 -14.27
CA GLU A 63 10.92 -5.97 -15.46
C GLU A 63 11.54 -4.68 -16.05
N ARG A 64 12.16 -3.87 -15.22
CA ARG A 64 12.85 -2.63 -15.59
C ARG A 64 14.36 -2.82 -15.81
N ASN A 65 14.86 -4.06 -15.85
CA ASN A 65 16.30 -4.36 -15.94
C ASN A 65 17.14 -3.65 -14.86
N ASN A 66 16.57 -3.48 -13.66
CA ASN A 66 17.12 -2.72 -12.53
C ASN A 66 17.46 -1.26 -12.88
N MET A 67 16.67 -0.65 -13.78
CA MET A 67 16.84 0.75 -14.20
C MET A 67 15.55 1.51 -13.94
N LEU A 68 15.64 2.69 -13.33
CA LEU A 68 14.52 3.64 -13.22
C LEU A 68 14.96 5.02 -13.73
N ALA A 69 14.14 5.65 -14.57
CA ALA A 69 14.41 6.96 -15.16
C ALA A 69 15.84 7.08 -15.77
N GLY A 70 16.33 5.99 -16.39
CA GLY A 70 17.65 5.96 -17.02
C GLY A 70 18.85 5.78 -16.06
N ARG A 71 18.61 5.56 -14.75
CA ARG A 71 19.64 5.30 -13.74
C ARG A 71 19.54 3.87 -13.20
N PRO A 72 20.66 3.20 -12.92
CA PRO A 72 20.66 1.92 -12.21
C PRO A 72 20.02 2.07 -10.82
N VAL A 73 19.32 1.01 -10.38
CA VAL A 73 18.79 0.91 -9.01
C VAL A 73 19.63 -0.07 -8.21
N GLU A 74 20.00 0.35 -7.01
CA GLU A 74 20.70 -0.45 -6.03
C GLU A 74 19.80 -0.63 -4.80
N LEU A 75 19.31 -1.85 -4.59
CA LEU A 75 18.39 -2.18 -3.49
C LEU A 75 19.14 -2.65 -2.26
N HIS A 76 19.00 -1.94 -1.14
CA HIS A 76 19.57 -2.27 0.15
C HIS A 76 18.48 -2.75 1.10
N THR A 77 18.37 -4.06 1.30
CA THR A 77 17.36 -4.69 2.14
C THR A 77 17.79 -4.78 3.60
N ALA A 78 16.90 -4.40 4.51
CA ALA A 78 17.09 -4.52 5.94
C ALA A 78 15.90 -5.23 6.60
N ASP A 79 16.19 -6.29 7.37
CA ASP A 79 15.19 -6.99 8.17
C ASP A 79 14.95 -6.26 9.49
N THR A 80 13.72 -5.85 9.74
CA THR A 80 13.29 -5.18 10.96
C THR A 80 12.80 -6.18 12.02
N ALA A 81 12.65 -7.44 11.65
CA ALA A 81 12.10 -8.52 12.49
C ALA A 81 10.75 -8.20 13.14
N GLY A 82 9.97 -7.24 12.60
CA GLY A 82 8.74 -6.77 13.24
C GLY A 82 8.98 -6.12 14.60
N ASN A 83 10.10 -5.41 14.76
CA ASN A 83 10.50 -4.79 16.04
C ASN A 83 10.74 -3.29 15.85
N PRO A 84 10.07 -2.40 16.62
CA PRO A 84 10.17 -0.95 16.50
C PRO A 84 11.60 -0.41 16.69
N ALA A 85 12.34 -0.94 17.66
CA ALA A 85 13.72 -0.49 17.93
C ALA A 85 14.67 -0.92 16.81
N GLN A 86 14.50 -2.14 16.29
CA GLN A 86 15.27 -2.62 15.17
C GLN A 86 14.93 -1.86 13.88
N ALA A 87 13.64 -1.57 13.63
CA ALA A 87 13.22 -0.73 12.51
C ALA A 87 13.94 0.63 12.53
N ARG A 88 14.03 1.29 13.72
CA ARG A 88 14.76 2.54 13.87
C ARG A 88 16.25 2.39 13.55
N THR A 89 16.92 1.41 14.13
CA THR A 89 18.35 1.15 13.88
C THR A 89 18.62 0.89 12.41
N LYS A 90 17.80 0.04 11.77
CA LYS A 90 17.96 -0.29 10.35
C LYS A 90 17.70 0.91 9.44
N THR A 91 16.73 1.74 9.79
CA THR A 91 16.48 3.00 9.05
C THR A 91 17.68 3.92 9.12
N GLN A 92 18.28 4.10 10.30
CA GLN A 92 19.50 4.91 10.47
C GLN A 92 20.67 4.35 9.65
N GLU A 93 20.91 3.03 9.71
CA GLU A 93 21.95 2.38 8.89
C GLU A 93 21.78 2.65 7.39
N LEU A 94 20.56 2.50 6.88
CA LEU A 94 20.26 2.75 5.46
C LEU A 94 20.50 4.20 5.07
N VAL A 95 20.06 5.16 5.90
CA VAL A 95 20.17 6.59 5.59
C VAL A 95 21.59 7.12 5.79
N GLU A 96 22.22 6.84 6.93
CA GLU A 96 23.48 7.47 7.33
C GLU A 96 24.71 6.76 6.74
N ARG A 97 24.67 5.42 6.66
CA ARG A 97 25.83 4.65 6.18
C ARG A 97 25.77 4.32 4.71
N LEU A 98 24.56 3.99 4.20
CA LEU A 98 24.38 3.59 2.80
C LEU A 98 23.89 4.74 1.91
N ASN A 99 23.55 5.90 2.52
CA ASN A 99 23.11 7.10 1.81
C ASN A 99 21.99 6.81 0.79
N VAL A 100 20.96 6.09 1.25
CA VAL A 100 19.81 5.79 0.37
C VAL A 100 19.04 7.07 0.04
N ALA A 101 18.60 7.19 -1.20
CA ALA A 101 17.84 8.33 -1.68
C ALA A 101 16.37 8.28 -1.25
N VAL A 102 15.83 7.07 -1.07
CA VAL A 102 14.45 6.81 -0.70
C VAL A 102 14.35 5.50 0.08
N LEU A 103 13.38 5.44 0.98
CA LEU A 103 13.01 4.22 1.70
C LEU A 103 11.71 3.63 1.13
N ILE A 104 11.60 2.31 1.11
CA ILE A 104 10.36 1.57 0.87
C ILE A 104 10.09 0.68 2.09
N GLY A 105 8.85 0.66 2.59
CA GLY A 105 8.50 0.04 3.87
C GLY A 105 8.43 1.09 4.98
N PRO A 106 8.45 0.72 6.27
CA PRO A 106 8.35 -0.65 6.80
C PRO A 106 6.97 -1.25 6.60
N LEU A 107 6.81 -2.52 7.03
CA LEU A 107 5.55 -3.23 6.92
C LEU A 107 4.53 -2.79 7.98
N ALA A 108 4.93 -2.79 9.25
CA ALA A 108 4.00 -2.68 10.36
C ALA A 108 3.75 -1.22 10.79
N ALA A 109 2.51 -0.93 11.24
CA ALA A 109 2.13 0.38 11.74
C ALA A 109 3.02 0.87 12.88
N PHE A 110 3.31 0.00 13.85
CA PHE A 110 4.18 0.34 14.98
C PHE A 110 5.64 0.61 14.59
N GLU A 111 6.12 0.00 13.52
CA GLU A 111 7.46 0.27 12.97
C GLU A 111 7.49 1.65 12.29
N ALA A 112 6.46 2.00 11.50
CA ALA A 112 6.36 3.31 10.87
C ALA A 112 6.30 4.43 11.92
N LEU A 113 5.49 4.25 12.97
CA LEU A 113 5.41 5.20 14.08
C LEU A 113 6.74 5.34 14.83
N ALA A 114 7.51 4.25 14.98
CA ALA A 114 8.81 4.28 15.66
C ALA A 114 9.91 5.02 14.89
N ILE A 115 9.80 5.10 13.56
CA ILE A 115 10.77 5.81 12.70
C ILE A 115 10.30 7.21 12.28
N ASP A 116 9.09 7.63 12.63
CA ASP A 116 8.47 8.87 12.17
C ASP A 116 9.37 10.10 12.40
N ASP A 117 9.79 10.33 13.65
CA ASP A 117 10.63 11.47 14.00
C ASP A 117 11.98 11.48 13.27
N TYR A 118 12.56 10.29 13.08
CA TYR A 118 13.83 10.16 12.36
C TYR A 118 13.67 10.47 10.86
N VAL A 119 12.65 9.92 10.22
CA VAL A 119 12.35 10.20 8.80
C VAL A 119 12.09 11.69 8.60
N ARG A 120 11.37 12.32 9.52
CA ARG A 120 11.09 13.76 9.52
C ARG A 120 12.36 14.58 9.64
N SER A 121 13.25 14.26 10.60
CA SER A 121 14.47 15.01 10.85
C SER A 121 15.55 14.79 9.79
N SER A 122 15.69 13.57 9.27
CA SER A 122 16.64 13.24 8.21
C SER A 122 16.20 13.72 6.83
N ARG A 123 14.93 14.12 6.69
CA ARG A 123 14.32 14.54 5.43
C ARG A 123 14.51 13.47 4.35
N THR A 124 14.27 12.21 4.70
CA THR A 124 14.41 11.08 3.78
C THR A 124 13.04 10.68 3.24
N PRO A 125 12.81 10.78 1.92
CA PRO A 125 11.56 10.32 1.31
C PRO A 125 11.30 8.86 1.63
N ILE A 126 10.04 8.53 2.01
CA ILE A 126 9.63 7.16 2.29
C ILE A 126 8.30 6.85 1.61
N LEU A 127 8.28 5.74 0.87
CA LEU A 127 7.09 5.10 0.34
C LEU A 127 6.73 3.93 1.28
N SER A 128 5.85 4.20 2.23
CA SER A 128 5.51 3.19 3.25
C SER A 128 4.34 2.33 2.81
N VAL A 129 4.38 1.06 3.24
CA VAL A 129 3.27 0.13 3.14
C VAL A 129 2.50 0.02 4.46
N ALA A 130 3.03 0.59 5.55
CA ALA A 130 2.38 0.59 6.85
C ALA A 130 1.10 1.42 6.86
N GLY A 131 0.02 0.84 7.38
CA GLY A 131 -1.30 1.46 7.39
C GLY A 131 -1.54 2.55 8.43
N ALA A 132 -0.56 2.85 9.33
CA ALA A 132 -0.73 3.78 10.46
C ALA A 132 -1.40 5.10 10.07
N GLU A 133 -2.55 5.38 10.65
CA GLU A 133 -3.42 6.51 10.30
C GLU A 133 -2.72 7.87 10.48
N ASP A 134 -2.08 8.09 11.64
CA ASP A 134 -1.52 9.40 11.99
C ASP A 134 -0.32 9.82 11.14
N MET A 135 0.31 8.90 10.42
CA MET A 135 1.38 9.25 9.47
C MET A 135 0.90 10.17 8.33
N THR A 136 -0.42 10.15 8.06
CA THR A 136 -1.06 10.92 6.99
C THR A 136 -2.34 11.63 7.43
N GLN A 137 -2.58 11.82 8.73
CA GLN A 137 -3.78 12.49 9.23
C GLN A 137 -3.44 13.65 10.18
N ARG A 138 -3.55 13.47 11.51
CA ARG A 138 -3.41 14.53 12.52
C ARG A 138 -1.97 15.01 12.69
N LYS A 139 -1.01 14.14 12.43
CA LYS A 139 0.44 14.44 12.48
C LYS A 139 1.13 14.04 11.17
N PRO A 140 0.68 14.58 10.02
CA PRO A 140 1.19 14.12 8.73
C PRO A 140 2.69 14.34 8.64
N ASN A 141 3.41 13.31 8.23
CA ASN A 141 4.84 13.42 7.97
C ASN A 141 5.06 13.93 6.55
N PRO A 142 5.69 15.09 6.33
CA PRO A 142 5.90 15.65 5.00
C PRO A 142 6.80 14.79 4.09
N TRP A 143 7.55 13.85 4.68
CA TRP A 143 8.46 12.95 3.96
C TRP A 143 7.87 11.56 3.72
N PHE A 144 6.59 11.39 4.01
CA PHE A 144 5.89 10.11 3.92
C PHE A 144 4.85 10.14 2.80
N VAL A 145 4.81 9.07 1.99
CA VAL A 145 3.79 8.80 0.98
C VAL A 145 3.33 7.35 1.12
N ARG A 146 2.02 7.12 1.03
CA ARG A 146 1.44 5.78 1.08
C ARG A 146 0.61 5.52 -0.17
N ALA A 147 1.07 4.57 -1.00
CA ALA A 147 0.40 4.20 -2.25
C ALA A 147 -0.60 3.05 -2.11
N SER A 148 -0.67 2.40 -0.94
CA SER A 148 -1.61 1.31 -0.62
C SER A 148 -2.95 1.82 -0.05
N CYS A 149 -3.03 2.01 1.25
CA CYS A 149 -4.17 2.58 1.99
C CYS A 149 -3.80 2.80 3.45
N THR A 150 -4.61 3.55 4.21
CA THR A 150 -4.59 3.48 5.67
C THR A 150 -5.23 2.18 6.16
N SER A 151 -5.01 1.84 7.43
CA SER A 151 -5.61 0.63 8.03
C SER A 151 -7.13 0.64 7.94
N ALA A 152 -7.78 1.78 8.18
CA ALA A 152 -9.24 1.91 8.17
C ALA A 152 -9.84 2.13 6.77
N GLN A 153 -9.07 2.67 5.84
CA GLN A 153 -9.61 3.12 4.54
C GLN A 153 -10.39 2.03 3.78
N PRO A 154 -9.94 0.77 3.67
CA PRO A 154 -10.72 -0.28 3.02
C PRO A 154 -11.91 -0.78 3.84
N SER A 155 -11.85 -0.59 5.16
CA SER A 155 -12.89 -1.06 6.08
C SER A 155 -14.13 -0.15 6.08
N HIS A 156 -13.97 1.13 5.74
CA HIS A 156 -15.06 2.08 5.63
C HIS A 156 -16.12 1.63 4.60
N PRO A 157 -15.78 1.41 3.30
CA PRO A 157 -16.78 0.92 2.33
C PRO A 157 -17.35 -0.45 2.68
N LEU A 158 -16.57 -1.34 3.31
CA LEU A 158 -17.08 -2.63 3.74
C LEU A 158 -18.14 -2.49 4.85
N GLY A 159 -17.96 -1.53 5.76
CA GLY A 159 -18.97 -1.21 6.79
C GLY A 159 -20.29 -0.76 6.18
N GLU A 160 -20.24 0.10 5.16
CA GLU A 160 -21.42 0.52 4.41
C GLU A 160 -22.05 -0.65 3.67
N TYR A 161 -21.25 -1.43 2.95
CA TYR A 161 -21.70 -2.59 2.19
C TYR A 161 -22.38 -3.64 3.08
N ALA A 162 -21.81 -3.93 4.24
CA ALA A 162 -22.38 -4.85 5.21
C ALA A 162 -23.76 -4.41 5.72
N ALA A 163 -23.93 -3.12 6.03
CA ALA A 163 -25.17 -2.58 6.56
C ALA A 163 -26.26 -2.42 5.49
N LYS A 164 -25.91 -1.91 4.30
CA LYS A 164 -26.88 -1.54 3.25
C LYS A 164 -27.10 -2.63 2.22
N ASP A 165 -26.03 -3.21 1.68
CA ASP A 165 -26.14 -4.18 0.58
C ASP A 165 -26.44 -5.59 1.13
N LEU A 166 -25.79 -5.99 2.24
CA LEU A 166 -26.04 -7.29 2.88
C LEU A 166 -27.17 -7.26 3.92
N GLY A 167 -27.57 -6.07 4.38
CA GLY A 167 -28.63 -5.89 5.35
C GLY A 167 -28.27 -6.33 6.77
N TYR A 168 -26.98 -6.54 7.08
CA TYR A 168 -26.52 -7.00 8.39
C TYR A 168 -26.78 -5.95 9.49
N LYS A 169 -27.13 -6.44 10.68
CA LYS A 169 -27.50 -5.62 11.82
C LYS A 169 -26.62 -5.86 13.03
N ARG A 170 -26.03 -7.04 13.16
CA ARG A 170 -25.27 -7.44 14.36
C ARG A 170 -23.92 -8.05 13.97
N ALA A 171 -22.83 -7.42 14.40
CA ALA A 171 -21.50 -7.93 14.16
C ALA A 171 -20.67 -7.97 15.45
N ALA A 172 -19.84 -9.01 15.59
CA ALA A 172 -18.67 -8.97 16.46
C ALA A 172 -17.45 -8.55 15.64
N VAL A 173 -16.49 -7.94 16.31
CA VAL A 173 -15.20 -7.61 15.71
C VAL A 173 -14.07 -8.24 16.51
N ILE A 174 -13.05 -8.77 15.82
CA ILE A 174 -11.87 -9.35 16.41
C ILE A 174 -10.63 -8.98 15.59
N ALA A 175 -9.54 -8.59 16.27
CA ALA A 175 -8.31 -8.18 15.60
C ALA A 175 -7.07 -8.36 16.48
N ASP A 176 -5.88 -8.23 15.87
CA ASP A 176 -4.64 -8.15 16.63
C ASP A 176 -4.57 -6.86 17.47
N ASP A 177 -4.06 -6.96 18.69
CA ASP A 177 -4.02 -5.89 19.70
C ASP A 177 -2.85 -4.92 19.46
N PHE A 178 -2.90 -4.18 18.32
CA PHE A 178 -2.00 -3.08 18.01
C PHE A 178 -2.66 -2.11 17.00
N ALA A 179 -2.01 -0.98 16.71
CA ALA A 179 -2.60 0.12 15.93
C ALA A 179 -3.33 -0.33 14.67
N PHE A 180 -2.72 -1.19 13.83
CA PHE A 180 -3.36 -1.71 12.62
C PHE A 180 -4.71 -2.39 12.89
N GLY A 181 -4.75 -3.32 13.88
CA GLY A 181 -5.98 -4.04 14.21
C GLY A 181 -7.05 -3.10 14.79
N HIS A 182 -6.65 -2.16 15.64
CA HIS A 182 -7.54 -1.16 16.23
C HIS A 182 -8.16 -0.25 15.15
N GLU A 183 -7.32 0.33 14.30
CA GLU A 183 -7.74 1.22 13.23
C GLU A 183 -8.64 0.52 12.20
N ASN A 184 -8.27 -0.72 11.84
CA ASN A 184 -9.03 -1.55 10.91
C ASN A 184 -10.45 -1.83 11.40
N VAL A 185 -10.57 -2.29 12.67
CA VAL A 185 -11.87 -2.50 13.34
C VAL A 185 -12.65 -1.20 13.47
N ALA A 186 -12.00 -0.12 13.88
CA ALA A 186 -12.64 1.17 14.10
C ALA A 186 -13.25 1.76 12.83
N GLY A 187 -12.53 1.62 11.69
CA GLY A 187 -13.05 2.03 10.38
C GLY A 187 -14.33 1.28 10.00
N PHE A 188 -14.34 -0.04 10.18
CA PHE A 188 -15.55 -0.85 9.96
C PHE A 188 -16.67 -0.45 10.92
N GLN A 189 -16.40 -0.43 12.22
CA GLN A 189 -17.38 -0.12 13.26
C GLN A 189 -18.08 1.20 12.97
N ARG A 190 -17.32 2.25 12.76
CA ARG A 190 -17.87 3.61 12.56
C ARG A 190 -18.88 3.64 11.42
N VAL A 191 -18.47 3.16 10.25
CA VAL A 191 -19.35 3.23 9.06
C VAL A 191 -20.51 2.23 9.15
N PHE A 192 -20.29 1.04 9.70
CA PHE A 192 -21.35 0.06 9.92
C PHE A 192 -22.41 0.60 10.87
N GLU A 193 -22.02 1.22 12.00
CA GLU A 193 -22.95 1.81 12.98
C GLU A 193 -23.63 3.07 12.44
N ASP A 194 -22.94 3.93 11.69
CA ASP A 194 -23.54 5.11 11.04
C ASP A 194 -24.63 4.71 10.01
N ASN A 195 -24.59 3.47 9.51
CA ASN A 195 -25.58 2.90 8.59
C ASN A 195 -26.57 1.93 9.27
N GLY A 196 -26.69 1.99 10.60
CA GLY A 196 -27.72 1.30 11.39
C GLY A 196 -27.37 -0.13 11.79
N GLY A 197 -26.13 -0.56 11.59
CA GLY A 197 -25.58 -1.77 12.19
C GLY A 197 -25.21 -1.56 13.67
N LYS A 198 -24.88 -2.64 14.37
CA LYS A 198 -24.44 -2.64 15.76
C LYS A 198 -23.23 -3.55 15.92
N VAL A 199 -22.11 -3.00 16.38
CA VAL A 199 -21.00 -3.82 16.86
C VAL A 199 -21.29 -4.19 18.31
N VAL A 200 -21.65 -5.45 18.53
CA VAL A 200 -22.12 -5.95 19.84
C VAL A 200 -21.00 -6.54 20.69
N GLN A 201 -19.82 -6.79 20.09
CA GLN A 201 -18.67 -7.35 20.78
C GLN A 201 -17.37 -6.89 20.11
N LYS A 202 -16.37 -6.52 20.91
CA LYS A 202 -15.01 -6.20 20.47
C LYS A 202 -14.01 -7.09 21.19
N LEU A 203 -13.20 -7.83 20.44
CA LEU A 203 -12.16 -8.71 20.94
C LEU A 203 -10.82 -8.32 20.33
N PHE A 204 -9.77 -8.32 21.14
CA PHE A 204 -8.41 -8.06 20.65
C PHE A 204 -7.48 -9.15 21.15
N THR A 205 -6.67 -9.71 20.25
CA THR A 205 -5.77 -10.83 20.49
C THR A 205 -4.31 -10.37 20.43
N PRO A 206 -3.42 -10.88 21.28
CA PRO A 206 -2.00 -10.61 21.11
C PRO A 206 -1.52 -10.99 19.69
N LEU A 207 -0.63 -10.20 19.11
CA LEU A 207 -0.06 -10.47 17.78
C LEU A 207 0.60 -11.85 17.67
N ASN A 208 1.14 -12.35 18.78
CA ASN A 208 1.77 -13.66 18.88
C ASN A 208 0.86 -14.70 19.57
N ALA A 209 -0.47 -14.53 19.51
CA ALA A 209 -1.42 -15.49 20.07
C ALA A 209 -1.16 -16.90 19.52
N PRO A 210 -0.99 -17.92 20.36
CA PRO A 210 -0.75 -19.28 19.93
C PRO A 210 -2.00 -19.90 19.30
N ASP A 211 -3.18 -19.57 19.82
CA ASP A 211 -4.50 -20.03 19.35
C ASP A 211 -5.59 -19.00 19.64
N TYR A 212 -6.78 -19.23 19.11
CA TYR A 212 -7.94 -18.35 19.22
C TYR A 212 -9.14 -19.00 19.92
N GLY A 213 -9.01 -20.23 20.45
CA GLY A 213 -10.10 -21.00 21.01
C GLY A 213 -10.89 -20.27 22.10
N SER A 214 -10.16 -19.62 23.04
CA SER A 214 -10.77 -18.84 24.13
C SER A 214 -11.57 -17.63 23.62
N TYR A 215 -11.14 -16.99 22.54
CA TYR A 215 -11.85 -15.87 21.92
C TYR A 215 -13.07 -16.35 21.13
N ILE A 216 -12.93 -17.47 20.39
CA ILE A 216 -14.00 -18.06 19.61
C ILE A 216 -15.15 -18.51 20.53
N SER A 217 -14.83 -19.10 21.68
CA SER A 217 -15.83 -19.54 22.67
C SER A 217 -16.61 -18.39 23.32
N GLN A 218 -16.06 -17.16 23.29
CA GLN A 218 -16.72 -15.96 23.81
C GLN A 218 -17.65 -15.29 22.79
N LEU A 219 -17.61 -15.69 21.51
CA LEU A 219 -18.43 -15.03 20.48
C LEU A 219 -19.92 -15.08 20.85
N LYS A 220 -20.57 -13.91 20.78
CA LYS A 220 -21.99 -13.77 21.05
C LYS A 220 -22.83 -14.58 20.06
N PRO A 221 -23.98 -15.11 20.47
CA PRO A 221 -24.91 -15.80 19.55
C PRO A 221 -25.60 -14.81 18.59
N ASN A 222 -26.18 -15.35 17.53
CA ASN A 222 -27.03 -14.61 16.58
C ASN A 222 -26.32 -13.41 15.93
N LEU A 223 -25.04 -13.57 15.62
CA LEU A 223 -24.30 -12.59 14.81
C LEU A 223 -24.62 -12.81 13.32
N ASP A 224 -24.81 -11.71 12.58
CA ASP A 224 -24.84 -11.75 11.12
C ASP A 224 -23.44 -11.96 10.56
N ALA A 225 -22.43 -11.38 11.20
CA ALA A 225 -21.06 -11.50 10.79
C ALA A 225 -20.05 -11.36 11.95
N VAL A 226 -18.85 -11.91 11.75
CA VAL A 226 -17.66 -11.60 12.50
C VAL A 226 -16.70 -10.84 11.58
N TYR A 227 -16.36 -9.61 11.94
CA TYR A 227 -15.33 -8.84 11.25
C TYR A 227 -13.96 -9.15 11.84
N THR A 228 -13.00 -9.52 11.00
CA THR A 228 -11.62 -9.82 11.42
C THR A 228 -10.63 -8.82 10.86
N GLY A 229 -9.83 -8.23 11.76
CA GLY A 229 -8.76 -7.26 11.47
C GLY A 229 -7.36 -7.79 11.81
N HIS A 230 -7.12 -9.09 11.61
CA HIS A 230 -5.83 -9.72 11.86
C HIS A 230 -4.81 -9.46 10.75
N ALA A 231 -3.54 -9.35 11.12
CA ALA A 231 -2.41 -9.14 10.22
C ALA A 231 -1.65 -10.44 9.91
N GLY A 232 -0.92 -10.45 8.82
CA GLY A 232 -0.06 -11.57 8.41
C GLY A 232 -0.83 -12.89 8.33
N SER A 233 -0.29 -13.96 8.94
CA SER A 233 -0.92 -15.29 8.96
C SER A 233 -1.99 -15.46 10.05
N ASN A 234 -2.20 -14.46 10.91
CA ASN A 234 -3.15 -14.57 12.03
C ASN A 234 -4.60 -14.67 11.55
N GLY A 235 -4.98 -13.94 10.50
CA GLY A 235 -6.31 -14.04 9.89
C GLY A 235 -6.62 -15.46 9.39
N PHE A 236 -5.66 -16.08 8.72
CA PHE A 236 -5.75 -17.48 8.29
C PHE A 236 -5.98 -18.42 9.47
N LYS A 237 -5.15 -18.32 10.52
CA LYS A 237 -5.27 -19.18 11.72
C LYS A 237 -6.61 -18.99 12.41
N PHE A 238 -7.07 -17.75 12.59
CA PHE A 238 -8.35 -17.44 13.22
C PHE A 238 -9.52 -18.05 12.44
N ILE A 239 -9.60 -17.82 11.11
CA ILE A 239 -10.70 -18.32 10.28
C ILE A 239 -10.73 -19.84 10.31
N ARG A 240 -9.59 -20.51 10.17
CA ARG A 240 -9.48 -21.96 10.24
C ARG A 240 -9.98 -22.52 11.57
N GLN A 241 -9.50 -21.99 12.70
CA GLN A 241 -9.96 -22.42 14.01
C GLN A 241 -11.46 -22.14 14.22
N LEU A 242 -11.97 -21.00 13.73
CA LEU A 242 -13.40 -20.71 13.81
C LEU A 242 -14.24 -21.80 13.12
N ARG A 243 -13.80 -22.29 11.96
CA ARG A 243 -14.45 -23.39 11.24
C ARG A 243 -14.27 -24.75 11.94
N GLU A 244 -13.11 -25.04 12.51
CA GLU A 244 -12.82 -26.22 13.33
C GLU A 244 -13.74 -26.30 14.57
N TYR A 245 -14.10 -25.15 15.17
CA TYR A 245 -15.11 -25.05 16.24
C TYR A 245 -16.55 -25.16 15.73
N GLY A 246 -16.75 -25.47 14.45
CA GLY A 246 -18.10 -25.62 13.84
C GLY A 246 -18.85 -24.31 13.61
N ASN A 247 -18.23 -23.17 13.85
CA ASN A 247 -18.89 -21.88 13.69
C ASN A 247 -18.90 -21.48 12.20
N LYS A 248 -20.12 -21.28 11.64
CA LYS A 248 -20.35 -20.96 10.23
C LYS A 248 -20.73 -19.50 10.00
N VAL A 249 -20.58 -18.64 10.99
CA VAL A 249 -20.90 -17.22 10.86
C VAL A 249 -20.18 -16.60 9.66
N GLN A 250 -20.85 -15.63 9.02
CA GLN A 250 -20.25 -14.91 7.90
C GLN A 250 -18.97 -14.19 8.35
N ILE A 251 -17.90 -14.36 7.59
CA ILE A 251 -16.64 -13.62 7.80
C ILE A 251 -16.67 -12.36 6.96
N LEU A 252 -16.48 -11.24 7.62
CA LEU A 252 -16.06 -9.98 7.03
C LEU A 252 -14.63 -9.68 7.45
N GLY A 253 -13.86 -8.93 6.67
CA GLY A 253 -12.50 -8.61 7.07
C GLY A 253 -11.91 -7.40 6.36
N GLY A 254 -10.84 -6.89 6.94
CA GLY A 254 -9.95 -5.96 6.28
C GLY A 254 -9.18 -6.61 5.14
N PHE A 255 -8.10 -6.00 4.72
CA PHE A 255 -7.41 -6.42 3.49
C PHE A 255 -6.47 -7.63 3.65
N THR A 256 -6.21 -8.13 4.85
CA THR A 256 -5.22 -9.17 5.13
C THR A 256 -5.76 -10.58 5.41
N PRO A 257 -6.95 -10.80 6.01
CA PRO A 257 -7.34 -12.11 6.55
C PRO A 257 -7.47 -13.23 5.52
N VAL A 258 -7.80 -12.91 4.27
CA VAL A 258 -7.92 -13.88 3.15
C VAL A 258 -6.99 -13.47 2.01
N ASP A 259 -5.72 -13.23 2.36
CA ASP A 259 -4.68 -12.85 1.40
C ASP A 259 -4.49 -13.94 0.33
N GLU A 260 -4.31 -13.53 -0.91
CA GLU A 260 -4.20 -14.43 -2.07
C GLU A 260 -3.08 -15.45 -1.93
N SER A 261 -1.98 -15.07 -1.27
CA SER A 261 -0.82 -15.96 -1.08
C SER A 261 -1.11 -17.16 -0.18
N LEU A 262 -2.12 -17.04 0.68
CA LEU A 262 -2.54 -18.09 1.62
C LEU A 262 -3.87 -18.76 1.22
N LEU A 263 -4.60 -18.17 0.28
CA LEU A 263 -5.99 -18.54 0.00
C LEU A 263 -6.16 -19.99 -0.44
N GLN A 264 -5.21 -20.53 -1.24
CA GLN A 264 -5.25 -21.94 -1.65
C GLN A 264 -5.07 -22.89 -0.46
N GLN A 265 -4.30 -22.50 0.56
CA GLN A 265 -4.09 -23.29 1.77
C GLN A 265 -5.27 -23.20 2.73
N MET A 266 -6.03 -22.09 2.70
CA MET A 266 -7.27 -21.93 3.47
C MET A 266 -8.38 -22.84 2.95
N GLY A 267 -8.44 -23.03 1.66
CA GLY A 267 -9.42 -23.92 1.04
C GLY A 267 -10.86 -23.47 1.32
N ASP A 268 -11.74 -24.44 1.60
CA ASP A 268 -13.16 -24.21 1.87
C ASP A 268 -13.43 -23.39 3.14
N ASP A 269 -12.48 -23.32 4.09
CA ASP A 269 -12.62 -22.51 5.31
C ASP A 269 -12.83 -21.02 5.02
N ALA A 270 -12.26 -20.55 3.91
CA ALA A 270 -12.36 -19.16 3.47
C ALA A 270 -13.59 -18.87 2.58
N LEU A 271 -14.27 -19.91 2.05
CA LEU A 271 -15.38 -19.71 1.10
C LEU A 271 -16.45 -18.77 1.64
N GLY A 272 -16.85 -17.83 0.81
CA GLY A 272 -17.85 -16.82 1.14
C GLY A 272 -17.35 -15.68 2.01
N ALA A 273 -16.12 -15.72 2.55
CA ALA A 273 -15.57 -14.59 3.28
C ALA A 273 -15.51 -13.36 2.39
N MET A 274 -15.88 -12.20 2.94
CA MET A 274 -15.91 -10.93 2.21
C MET A 274 -14.95 -9.92 2.84
N THR A 275 -14.23 -9.18 2.01
CA THR A 275 -13.23 -8.22 2.47
C THR A 275 -13.32 -6.90 1.72
N GLY A 276 -13.03 -5.81 2.43
CA GLY A 276 -12.68 -4.53 1.81
C GLY A 276 -11.20 -4.51 1.51
N ASN A 277 -10.82 -4.23 0.26
CA ASN A 277 -9.41 -4.22 -0.13
C ASN A 277 -9.18 -3.25 -1.29
N TRP A 278 -7.98 -2.74 -1.38
CA TRP A 278 -7.54 -1.90 -2.49
C TRP A 278 -6.93 -2.71 -3.65
N TYR A 279 -6.78 -4.02 -3.50
CA TYR A 279 -6.19 -4.93 -4.48
C TYR A 279 -6.95 -6.27 -4.54
N SER A 280 -6.89 -6.91 -5.70
CA SER A 280 -7.20 -8.32 -5.93
C SER A 280 -6.38 -8.83 -7.11
N ALA A 281 -5.90 -10.07 -7.04
CA ALA A 281 -5.26 -10.74 -8.18
C ALA A 281 -6.23 -10.93 -9.38
N GLU A 282 -7.54 -10.82 -9.15
CA GLU A 282 -8.60 -10.93 -10.17
C GLU A 282 -8.92 -9.58 -10.87
N LEU A 283 -8.22 -8.48 -10.53
CA LEU A 283 -8.42 -7.20 -11.20
C LEU A 283 -7.99 -7.27 -12.66
N ASP A 284 -8.91 -6.85 -13.56
CA ASP A 284 -8.71 -6.93 -15.00
C ASP A 284 -7.95 -5.71 -15.56
N TYR A 285 -6.78 -5.43 -14.99
CA TYR A 285 -5.83 -4.46 -15.55
C TYR A 285 -4.67 -5.18 -16.25
N PRO A 286 -4.23 -4.74 -17.43
CA PRO A 286 -3.11 -5.39 -18.15
C PRO A 286 -1.84 -5.52 -17.31
N ILE A 287 -1.54 -4.50 -16.49
CA ILE A 287 -0.39 -4.51 -15.58
C ILE A 287 -0.58 -5.60 -14.51
N ASN A 288 -1.77 -5.69 -13.93
CA ASN A 288 -2.07 -6.71 -12.91
C ASN A 288 -1.94 -8.13 -13.46
N ARG A 289 -2.47 -8.40 -14.66
CA ARG A 289 -2.32 -9.73 -15.29
C ARG A 289 -0.86 -10.14 -15.45
N LYS A 290 0.00 -9.22 -15.95
CA LYS A 290 1.46 -9.47 -16.06
C LYS A 290 2.12 -9.70 -14.71
N PHE A 291 1.77 -8.90 -13.71
CA PHE A 291 2.27 -9.03 -12.36
C PHE A 291 1.89 -10.40 -11.75
N VAL A 292 0.62 -10.80 -11.86
CA VAL A 292 0.13 -12.11 -11.39
C VAL A 292 0.88 -13.25 -12.07
N GLU A 293 1.04 -13.18 -13.40
CA GLU A 293 1.81 -14.18 -14.17
C GLU A 293 3.27 -14.22 -13.70
N ALA A 294 3.92 -13.11 -13.46
CA ALA A 294 5.31 -13.04 -12.99
C ALA A 294 5.47 -13.68 -11.61
N ILE A 295 4.60 -13.33 -10.64
CA ILE A 295 4.63 -13.91 -9.29
C ILE A 295 4.36 -15.44 -9.35
N ARG A 296 3.36 -15.87 -10.10
CA ARG A 296 3.07 -17.31 -10.28
C ARG A 296 4.24 -18.07 -10.91
N ARG A 297 4.89 -17.50 -11.92
CA ARG A 297 6.04 -18.10 -12.58
C ARG A 297 7.24 -18.22 -11.66
N ASP A 298 7.60 -17.12 -10.96
CA ASP A 298 8.85 -17.00 -10.22
C ASP A 298 8.75 -17.58 -8.80
N TYR A 299 7.57 -17.50 -8.15
CA TYR A 299 7.38 -17.85 -6.73
C TYR A 299 6.34 -18.94 -6.46
N LYS A 300 5.62 -19.42 -7.50
CA LYS A 300 4.63 -20.53 -7.40
C LYS A 300 3.47 -20.24 -6.44
N THR A 301 3.12 -18.98 -6.26
CA THR A 301 2.01 -18.51 -5.42
C THR A 301 1.21 -17.43 -6.14
N ASP A 302 0.04 -17.08 -5.61
CA ASP A 302 -0.67 -15.89 -6.05
C ASP A 302 -0.11 -14.65 -5.33
N PRO A 303 -0.05 -13.48 -5.99
CA PRO A 303 0.40 -12.26 -5.32
C PRO A 303 -0.66 -11.76 -4.35
N GLY A 304 -0.28 -11.60 -3.09
CA GLY A 304 -1.10 -10.97 -2.09
C GLY A 304 -0.91 -9.45 -2.03
N VAL A 305 -1.62 -8.82 -1.08
CA VAL A 305 -1.61 -7.36 -0.93
C VAL A 305 -0.22 -6.77 -0.71
N TYR A 306 0.63 -7.45 0.05
CA TYR A 306 1.96 -6.93 0.36
C TYR A 306 2.90 -6.92 -0.85
N ALA A 307 2.78 -7.90 -1.75
CA ALA A 307 3.50 -7.89 -3.01
C ALA A 307 3.00 -6.77 -3.93
N ALA A 308 1.68 -6.59 -3.99
CA ALA A 308 1.05 -5.52 -4.75
C ALA A 308 1.46 -4.12 -4.21
N GLU A 309 1.53 -3.95 -2.88
CA GLU A 309 1.92 -2.67 -2.24
C GLU A 309 3.28 -2.18 -2.66
N THR A 310 4.27 -3.04 -2.61
CA THR A 310 5.64 -2.66 -2.97
C THR A 310 5.80 -2.49 -4.48
N TYR A 311 5.09 -3.27 -5.28
CA TYR A 311 5.06 -3.07 -6.72
C TYR A 311 4.47 -1.69 -7.08
N VAL A 312 3.29 -1.33 -6.53
CA VAL A 312 2.67 0.00 -6.75
C VAL A 312 3.55 1.12 -6.20
N SER A 313 4.16 0.94 -5.03
CA SER A 313 5.12 1.92 -4.48
C SER A 313 6.28 2.18 -5.42
N ALA A 314 6.79 1.14 -6.06
CA ALA A 314 7.86 1.27 -7.05
C ALA A 314 7.37 1.86 -8.41
N GLU A 315 6.10 1.63 -8.81
CA GLU A 315 5.48 2.33 -9.95
C GLU A 315 5.38 3.85 -9.69
N VAL A 316 4.96 4.25 -8.47
CA VAL A 316 4.92 5.65 -8.04
C VAL A 316 6.32 6.25 -7.99
N LEU A 317 7.30 5.51 -7.46
CA LEU A 317 8.70 5.90 -7.46
C LEU A 317 9.22 6.14 -8.89
N GLU A 318 8.97 5.20 -9.80
CA GLU A 318 9.37 5.32 -11.21
C GLU A 318 8.75 6.58 -11.86
N HIS A 319 7.47 6.83 -11.60
CA HIS A 319 6.77 8.01 -12.11
C HIS A 319 7.39 9.32 -11.59
N ALA A 320 7.63 9.41 -10.27
CA ALA A 320 8.27 10.57 -9.67
C ALA A 320 9.69 10.80 -10.19
N LEU A 321 10.48 9.73 -10.32
CA LEU A 321 11.83 9.80 -10.88
C LEU A 321 11.83 10.30 -12.33
N LYS A 322 10.89 9.87 -13.16
CA LYS A 322 10.74 10.39 -14.54
C LYS A 322 10.43 11.88 -14.53
N THR A 323 9.57 12.35 -13.62
CA THR A 323 9.19 13.78 -13.50
C THR A 323 10.41 14.67 -13.18
N ILE A 324 11.33 14.19 -12.36
CA ILE A 324 12.53 14.93 -11.95
C ILE A 324 13.79 14.53 -12.74
N ASN A 325 13.66 13.77 -13.84
CA ASN A 325 14.76 13.26 -14.64
C ASN A 325 15.83 12.52 -13.81
N GLY A 326 15.39 11.75 -12.82
CA GLY A 326 16.24 10.96 -11.92
C GLY A 326 17.04 11.77 -10.89
N LYS A 327 16.79 13.07 -10.71
CA LYS A 327 17.53 13.96 -9.79
C LYS A 327 17.06 13.81 -8.34
N VAL A 328 17.47 12.72 -7.68
CA VAL A 328 17.10 12.43 -6.28
C VAL A 328 17.85 13.25 -5.24
N GLU A 329 18.89 13.96 -5.63
CA GLU A 329 19.75 14.77 -4.76
C GLU A 329 19.03 16.02 -4.23
N ASP A 330 18.09 16.56 -5.01
CA ASP A 330 17.14 17.58 -4.55
C ASP A 330 15.95 16.87 -3.85
N LYS A 331 16.10 16.66 -2.55
CA LYS A 331 15.10 15.95 -1.75
C LYS A 331 13.73 16.62 -1.76
N ASP A 332 13.66 17.95 -1.79
CA ASP A 332 12.38 18.69 -1.81
C ASP A 332 11.66 18.51 -3.14
N ALA A 333 12.37 18.66 -4.25
CA ALA A 333 11.80 18.41 -5.59
C ALA A 333 11.38 16.93 -5.74
N PHE A 334 12.16 16.00 -5.20
CA PHE A 334 11.84 14.58 -5.24
C PHE A 334 10.59 14.26 -4.40
N MET A 335 10.52 14.77 -3.17
CA MET A 335 9.35 14.56 -2.31
C MET A 335 8.10 15.19 -2.90
N LYS A 336 8.22 16.38 -3.50
CA LYS A 336 7.12 17.02 -4.22
C LYS A 336 6.63 16.13 -5.38
N ALA A 337 7.54 15.59 -6.20
CA ALA A 337 7.20 14.70 -7.31
C ALA A 337 6.48 13.41 -6.83
N LEU A 338 6.87 12.87 -5.67
CA LEU A 338 6.18 11.72 -5.07
C LEU A 338 4.77 12.07 -4.63
N ARG A 339 4.58 13.19 -3.93
CA ARG A 339 3.27 13.61 -3.39
C ARG A 339 2.29 14.07 -4.47
N GLU A 340 2.77 14.66 -5.54
CA GLU A 340 1.95 15.14 -6.66
C GLU A 340 1.77 14.08 -7.76
N ALA A 341 2.32 12.86 -7.58
CA ALA A 341 2.22 11.79 -8.56
C ALA A 341 0.77 11.42 -8.86
N LYS A 342 0.46 11.36 -10.16
CA LYS A 342 -0.81 10.87 -10.68
C LYS A 342 -0.49 9.74 -11.66
N VAL A 343 -0.68 8.51 -11.23
CA VAL A 343 -0.37 7.32 -12.02
C VAL A 343 -1.68 6.69 -12.48
N PRO A 344 -2.11 6.93 -13.71
CA PRO A 344 -3.45 6.54 -14.19
C PRO A 344 -3.59 5.02 -14.36
N ASN A 345 -2.48 4.34 -14.59
CA ASN A 345 -2.44 2.91 -14.86
C ASN A 345 -1.45 2.24 -13.91
N THR A 346 -1.95 1.63 -12.85
CA THR A 346 -1.20 0.72 -11.97
C THR A 346 -1.90 -0.63 -11.91
N LEU A 347 -1.29 -1.60 -11.25
CA LEU A 347 -1.92 -2.92 -11.09
C LEU A 347 -3.26 -2.87 -10.32
N ARG A 348 -3.51 -1.79 -9.54
CA ARG A 348 -4.73 -1.56 -8.77
C ARG A 348 -5.71 -0.56 -9.40
N GLY A 349 -5.43 -0.07 -10.60
CA GLY A 349 -6.12 1.05 -11.23
C GLY A 349 -5.43 2.39 -10.96
N PRO A 350 -6.13 3.52 -11.11
CA PRO A 350 -5.53 4.85 -10.95
C PRO A 350 -5.14 5.12 -9.49
N VAL A 351 -3.99 5.79 -9.33
CA VAL A 351 -3.45 6.24 -8.04
C VAL A 351 -3.14 7.72 -8.09
N ARG A 352 -3.62 8.46 -7.10
CA ARG A 352 -3.25 9.85 -6.81
C ARG A 352 -3.18 10.04 -5.29
N PHE A 353 -2.65 11.15 -4.84
CA PHE A 353 -2.48 11.40 -3.41
C PHE A 353 -3.31 12.59 -2.96
N ASP A 354 -3.74 12.56 -1.69
CA ASP A 354 -4.28 13.72 -1.01
C ASP A 354 -3.15 14.65 -0.52
N GLU A 355 -3.53 15.78 0.08
CA GLU A 355 -2.57 16.77 0.60
C GLU A 355 -1.66 16.24 1.72
N PHE A 356 -2.03 15.11 2.35
CA PHE A 356 -1.25 14.46 3.41
C PHE A 356 -0.32 13.36 2.90
N GLY A 357 -0.34 13.07 1.59
CA GLY A 357 0.47 12.02 0.97
C GLY A 357 -0.11 10.62 1.09
N ASN A 358 -1.40 10.51 1.41
CA ASN A 358 -2.12 9.24 1.35
C ASN A 358 -2.82 9.05 0.01
N VAL A 359 -2.90 7.80 -0.43
CA VAL A 359 -3.57 7.46 -1.68
C VAL A 359 -5.07 7.77 -1.65
N VAL A 360 -5.57 8.30 -2.75
CA VAL A 360 -6.98 8.28 -3.12
C VAL A 360 -7.11 7.37 -4.33
N GLY A 361 -7.90 6.31 -4.20
CA GLY A 361 -8.00 5.28 -5.24
C GLY A 361 -9.15 4.31 -4.97
N ASN A 362 -9.27 3.31 -5.83
CA ASN A 362 -10.35 2.35 -5.73
C ASN A 362 -10.22 1.45 -4.50
N ILE A 363 -11.35 1.17 -3.87
CA ILE A 363 -11.53 0.09 -2.89
C ILE A 363 -12.53 -0.92 -3.45
N TYR A 364 -12.18 -2.17 -3.35
CA TYR A 364 -12.93 -3.30 -3.87
C TYR A 364 -13.53 -4.10 -2.72
N ILE A 365 -14.83 -4.38 -2.79
CA ILE A 365 -15.42 -5.44 -1.98
C ILE A 365 -15.18 -6.74 -2.73
N ARG A 366 -14.52 -7.67 -2.05
CA ARG A 366 -14.14 -8.97 -2.60
C ARG A 366 -14.85 -10.07 -1.84
N LYS A 367 -15.15 -11.16 -2.54
CA LYS A 367 -15.69 -12.39 -1.96
C LYS A 367 -14.84 -13.56 -2.36
N VAL A 368 -14.53 -14.43 -1.42
CA VAL A 368 -13.82 -15.67 -1.72
C VAL A 368 -14.76 -16.62 -2.43
N GLU A 369 -14.39 -17.00 -3.64
CA GLU A 369 -15.11 -17.93 -4.49
C GLU A 369 -14.18 -19.01 -5.06
N LYS A 370 -14.75 -20.09 -5.56
CA LYS A 370 -14.01 -21.12 -6.29
C LYS A 370 -14.26 -20.95 -7.79
N LYS A 371 -13.20 -20.67 -8.54
CA LYS A 371 -13.21 -20.45 -9.97
C LYS A 371 -12.16 -21.35 -10.62
N ASP A 372 -12.57 -22.18 -11.59
CA ASP A 372 -11.66 -23.10 -12.31
C ASP A 372 -10.80 -23.97 -11.36
N GLY A 373 -11.41 -24.43 -10.28
CA GLY A 373 -10.73 -25.27 -9.28
C GLY A 373 -9.81 -24.53 -8.30
N ARG A 374 -9.69 -23.21 -8.39
CA ARG A 374 -8.87 -22.35 -7.52
C ARG A 374 -9.75 -21.45 -6.64
N TYR A 375 -9.27 -21.13 -5.45
CA TYR A 375 -9.89 -20.12 -4.60
C TYR A 375 -9.38 -18.75 -5.03
N VAL A 376 -10.31 -17.81 -5.23
CA VAL A 376 -10.02 -16.44 -5.70
C VAL A 376 -10.76 -15.41 -4.88
N ASN A 377 -10.22 -14.21 -4.76
CA ASN A 377 -10.91 -13.05 -4.23
C ASN A 377 -11.64 -12.30 -5.37
N ALA A 378 -12.83 -12.78 -5.75
CA ALA A 378 -13.63 -12.18 -6.80
C ALA A 378 -14.12 -10.78 -6.38
N VAL A 379 -13.97 -9.79 -7.25
CA VAL A 379 -14.47 -8.42 -7.00
C VAL A 379 -15.98 -8.40 -7.23
N VAL A 380 -16.75 -8.06 -6.19
CA VAL A 380 -18.22 -7.98 -6.26
C VAL A 380 -18.74 -6.54 -6.32
N LYS A 381 -17.98 -5.56 -5.81
CA LYS A 381 -18.32 -4.15 -5.89
C LYS A 381 -17.04 -3.29 -5.88
N THR A 382 -17.05 -2.21 -6.65
CA THR A 382 -15.95 -1.21 -6.65
C THR A 382 -16.47 0.11 -6.11
N TYR A 383 -15.76 0.68 -5.16
CA TYR A 383 -15.92 2.04 -4.69
C TYR A 383 -14.77 2.88 -5.25
N PRO A 384 -15.03 3.80 -6.20
CA PRO A 384 -13.98 4.60 -6.82
C PRO A 384 -13.54 5.75 -5.90
N ASP A 385 -12.31 6.22 -6.11
CA ASP A 385 -11.78 7.45 -5.49
C ASP A 385 -11.95 7.55 -3.97
N VAL A 386 -11.83 6.44 -3.25
CA VAL A 386 -11.96 6.41 -1.80
C VAL A 386 -10.77 7.12 -1.15
N SER A 387 -11.06 8.15 -0.35
CA SER A 387 -10.08 8.84 0.49
C SER A 387 -9.94 8.15 1.85
N GLN A 388 -8.88 8.46 2.61
CA GLN A 388 -8.72 8.00 3.99
C GLN A 388 -9.82 8.52 4.93
N PHE A 389 -10.52 9.57 4.56
CA PHE A 389 -11.61 10.17 5.33
C PHE A 389 -13.00 9.61 4.96
N TRP A 390 -13.07 8.67 4.01
CA TRP A 390 -14.32 8.13 3.49
C TRP A 390 -15.21 9.26 2.93
N THR A 391 -16.46 9.30 3.35
CA THR A 391 -17.45 10.35 3.00
C THR A 391 -17.55 11.46 4.05
N TYR A 392 -16.74 11.38 5.11
CA TYR A 392 -16.74 12.39 6.16
C TYR A 392 -16.02 13.66 5.70
N LYS A 393 -16.47 14.81 6.20
CA LYS A 393 -15.73 16.04 6.00
C LYS A 393 -14.39 15.95 6.73
N GLN A 394 -13.31 16.21 6.01
CA GLN A 394 -11.94 16.08 6.52
C GLN A 394 -11.73 16.81 7.85
N ASP A 395 -12.13 18.09 7.92
CA ASP A 395 -11.96 18.92 9.12
C ASP A 395 -12.69 18.33 10.33
N GLU A 396 -13.88 17.78 10.11
CA GLU A 396 -14.65 17.13 11.19
C GLU A 396 -14.03 15.78 11.58
N PHE A 397 -13.52 15.04 10.61
CA PHE A 397 -12.83 13.78 10.88
C PHE A 397 -11.57 14.00 11.72
N LEU A 398 -10.77 15.00 11.39
CA LEU A 398 -9.51 15.31 12.06
C LEU A 398 -9.65 15.87 13.47
N LYS A 399 -10.84 16.40 13.84
CA LYS A 399 -11.15 16.81 15.22
C LYS A 399 -11.33 15.63 16.19
N ASN A 400 -11.66 14.46 15.66
CA ASN A 400 -11.83 13.26 16.46
C ASN A 400 -10.45 12.65 16.84
N PRO A 401 -10.35 11.87 17.92
CA PRO A 401 -9.17 11.08 18.20
C PRO A 401 -8.80 10.16 17.04
N VAL A 402 -7.54 9.73 16.99
CA VAL A 402 -7.13 8.64 16.08
C VAL A 402 -7.92 7.38 16.42
N TYR A 403 -8.22 6.60 15.42
CA TYR A 403 -8.84 5.29 15.60
C TYR A 403 -7.98 4.42 16.54
N SER A 404 -8.61 3.85 17.53
CA SER A 404 -7.95 3.10 18.59
C SER A 404 -8.84 1.97 19.10
N ARG A 405 -8.34 1.21 20.08
CA ARG A 405 -9.13 0.22 20.80
C ARG A 405 -10.43 0.80 21.38
N ASP A 406 -10.37 2.05 21.86
CA ASP A 406 -11.47 2.72 22.56
C ASP A 406 -12.22 3.73 21.70
N TYR A 407 -11.70 4.11 20.53
CA TYR A 407 -12.35 5.03 19.63
C TYR A 407 -12.54 4.43 18.21
N PRO A 408 -13.77 4.48 17.62
CA PRO A 408 -15.01 5.08 18.16
C PRO A 408 -15.52 4.34 19.39
N PRO A 409 -16.25 5.07 20.29
CA PRO A 409 -16.85 4.46 21.47
C PRO A 409 -17.79 3.31 21.10
N ALA A 410 -17.69 2.21 21.82
CA ALA A 410 -18.57 1.07 21.63
C ALA A 410 -19.92 1.32 22.30
N LYS A 411 -20.92 1.69 21.51
CA LYS A 411 -22.25 2.09 22.01
C LYS A 411 -23.20 0.90 22.19
N ASN A 412 -22.89 -0.22 21.58
CA ASN A 412 -23.81 -1.35 21.44
C ASN A 412 -23.27 -2.66 22.03
N LEU A 413 -22.23 -2.59 22.88
CA LEU A 413 -21.65 -3.81 23.49
C LEU A 413 -22.68 -4.51 24.38
N GLU A 414 -22.78 -5.80 24.20
CA GLU A 414 -23.61 -6.68 25.04
C GLU A 414 -22.75 -7.28 26.15
N GLN A 415 -23.33 -7.34 27.37
CA GLN A 415 -22.68 -7.94 28.56
C GLN A 415 -22.55 -9.46 28.41
#